data_d876a5391db4cac2b2d977b11e212867
#
_entry.id   d876a5391db4cac2b2d977b11e212867
#
_cell.length_a   1.000
_cell.length_b   1.000
_cell.length_c   1.000
_cell.angle_alpha   90.00
_cell.angle_beta   90.00
_cell.angle_gamma   90.00
#
_symmetry.space_group_name_H-M   'P 1'
#
loop_
_entity.id
_entity.type
_entity.pdbx_description
1 polymer ?
#
loop_
_entity_poly.entity_id
_entity_poly.type
_entity_poly.pdbx_seq_one_letter_code
_entity_poly.pdbx_strand_id
1 'polypeptide(L)'
;MNYKDIIVFDFETGGANPHSCQPTQIAAIAIHARKLEIQPGGIFNSEIRPIIDDDKAIAKGVGPLEEKALEITRKNRTDLAKAPLPKTVWKKFAQYCDKFNFKKTSYHAPEAAGFNINNFDMVIVQRMCEEYGPLDAKRGEQKLFNPIFSIDLMQHIYCWFENNQDVKSYGLDYLRDYFGMPKDNAHDALQDVKDTANILIKFLKMQRSLIKKITFEKAFANGELYV
;
A
#
# COMPACT_ATOMS: atom_id res chain seq x y z
N MET A 1 20.43 9.65 -11.63
CA MET A 1 19.02 9.49 -11.24
C MET A 1 18.97 8.69 -9.95
N ASN A 2 18.44 9.27 -8.89
CA ASN A 2 18.36 8.59 -7.59
C ASN A 2 17.08 7.74 -7.58
N TYR A 3 17.21 6.44 -7.80
CA TYR A 3 16.10 5.50 -7.64
C TYR A 3 15.76 5.40 -6.15
N LYS A 4 14.49 5.54 -5.83
CA LYS A 4 13.97 5.33 -4.48
C LYS A 4 13.40 3.91 -4.42
N ASP A 5 13.62 3.21 -3.31
CA ASP A 5 12.97 1.93 -3.12
C ASP A 5 11.46 2.11 -3.02
N ILE A 6 10.72 1.09 -3.38
CA ILE A 6 9.26 1.08 -3.37
C ILE A 6 8.83 0.16 -2.24
N ILE A 7 7.91 0.61 -1.39
CA ILE A 7 7.27 -0.25 -0.39
C ILE A 7 5.82 -0.43 -0.80
N VAL A 8 5.49 -1.65 -1.21
CA VAL A 8 4.11 -2.10 -1.39
C VAL A 8 3.58 -2.49 -0.03
N PHE A 9 2.41 -1.96 0.36
CA PHE A 9 1.81 -2.27 1.65
C PHE A 9 0.29 -2.27 1.58
N ASP A 10 -0.32 -2.89 2.56
CA ASP A 10 -1.76 -3.05 2.69
C ASP A 10 -2.16 -3.17 4.16
N PHE A 11 -3.35 -2.67 4.51
CA PHE A 11 -3.96 -2.80 5.82
C PHE A 11 -5.20 -3.68 5.76
N GLU A 12 -5.29 -4.66 6.66
CA GLU A 12 -6.59 -5.17 7.06
C GLU A 12 -7.19 -4.28 8.14
N THR A 13 -8.49 -4.06 8.06
CA THR A 13 -9.20 -3.12 8.95
C THR A 13 -10.48 -3.73 9.51
N GLY A 14 -10.91 -3.21 10.64
CA GLY A 14 -12.19 -3.56 11.25
C GLY A 14 -13.39 -2.78 10.70
N GLY A 15 -13.27 -2.11 9.57
CA GLY A 15 -14.34 -1.35 8.94
C GLY A 15 -13.91 -0.70 7.64
N ALA A 16 -14.86 -0.21 6.84
CA ALA A 16 -14.62 0.28 5.48
C ALA A 16 -14.23 1.76 5.38
N ASN A 17 -14.42 2.56 6.43
CA ASN A 17 -14.12 4.00 6.38
C ASN A 17 -12.68 4.28 6.80
N PRO A 18 -11.75 4.68 5.90
CA PRO A 18 -10.34 4.89 6.25
C PRO A 18 -10.11 6.04 7.25
N HIS A 19 -11.07 6.95 7.40
CA HIS A 19 -10.97 8.06 8.37
C HIS A 19 -11.28 7.64 9.80
N SER A 20 -11.96 6.52 10.01
CA SER A 20 -12.37 6.07 11.36
C SER A 20 -12.10 4.60 11.64
N CYS A 21 -11.94 3.74 10.64
CA CYS A 21 -11.71 2.31 10.85
C CYS A 21 -10.46 2.04 11.70
N GLN A 22 -10.45 0.93 12.39
CA GLN A 22 -9.31 0.47 13.17
C GLN A 22 -8.47 -0.51 12.33
N PRO A 23 -7.17 -0.26 12.11
CA PRO A 23 -6.32 -1.25 11.46
C PRO A 23 -6.14 -2.47 12.37
N THR A 24 -6.26 -3.67 11.77
CA THR A 24 -6.14 -4.97 12.45
C THR A 24 -4.90 -5.75 12.02
N GLN A 25 -4.34 -5.44 10.85
CA GLN A 25 -3.07 -5.98 10.36
C GLN A 25 -2.42 -4.97 9.42
N ILE A 26 -1.11 -5.01 9.32
CA ILE A 26 -0.34 -4.32 8.29
C ILE A 26 0.70 -5.28 7.72
N ALA A 27 0.77 -5.36 6.41
CA ALA A 27 1.83 -6.06 5.70
C ALA A 27 2.54 -5.13 4.71
N ALA A 28 3.81 -5.39 4.44
CA ALA A 28 4.56 -4.62 3.47
C ALA A 28 5.70 -5.43 2.84
N ILE A 29 6.03 -5.10 1.59
CA ILE A 29 7.16 -5.65 0.86
C ILE A 29 7.97 -4.52 0.23
N ALA A 30 9.26 -4.46 0.53
CA ALA A 30 10.18 -3.51 -0.09
C ALA A 30 10.75 -4.08 -1.39
N ILE A 31 10.64 -3.29 -2.46
CA ILE A 31 11.15 -3.60 -3.80
C ILE A 31 12.31 -2.67 -4.11
N HIS A 32 13.44 -3.24 -4.54
CA HIS A 32 14.56 -2.47 -5.05
C HIS A 32 14.17 -1.77 -6.35
N ALA A 33 14.06 -0.45 -6.34
CA ALA A 33 13.47 0.31 -7.44
C ALA A 33 14.19 0.11 -8.79
N ARG A 34 15.50 -0.09 -8.81
CA ARG A 34 16.25 -0.28 -10.05
C ARG A 34 16.12 -1.70 -10.61
N LYS A 35 16.26 -2.72 -9.73
CA LYS A 35 16.25 -4.13 -10.13
C LYS A 35 14.84 -4.69 -10.29
N LEU A 36 13.87 -4.10 -9.61
CA LEU A 36 12.50 -4.61 -9.48
C LEU A 36 12.48 -6.04 -8.90
N GLU A 37 13.16 -6.18 -7.78
CA GLU A 37 13.28 -7.41 -7.00
C GLU A 37 12.95 -7.10 -5.54
N ILE A 38 12.39 -8.07 -4.84
CA ILE A 38 12.14 -7.94 -3.40
C ILE A 38 13.47 -7.80 -2.67
N GLN A 39 13.57 -6.82 -1.78
CA GLN A 39 14.76 -6.58 -0.97
C GLN A 39 14.99 -7.70 0.05
N PRO A 40 16.22 -8.12 0.32
CA PRO A 40 16.52 -9.00 1.44
C PRO A 40 16.05 -8.40 2.77
N GLY A 41 15.27 -9.16 3.56
CA GLY A 41 14.65 -8.67 4.78
C GLY A 41 13.60 -7.56 4.54
N GLY A 42 13.11 -7.46 3.31
CA GLY A 42 12.13 -6.46 2.87
C GLY A 42 10.67 -6.87 3.10
N ILE A 43 10.39 -7.87 3.93
CA ILE A 43 9.03 -8.27 4.28
C ILE A 43 8.73 -7.82 5.70
N PHE A 44 7.59 -7.15 5.88
CA PHE A 44 7.01 -6.80 7.17
C PHE A 44 5.59 -7.35 7.22
N ASN A 45 5.22 -7.95 8.33
CA ASN A 45 3.85 -8.40 8.61
C ASN A 45 3.59 -8.37 10.10
N SER A 46 2.50 -7.78 10.55
CA SER A 46 2.10 -7.76 11.95
C SER A 46 0.61 -7.53 12.09
N GLU A 47 -0.04 -8.30 12.93
CA GLU A 47 -1.33 -7.93 13.47
C GLU A 47 -1.23 -6.69 14.35
N ILE A 48 -2.35 -5.98 14.48
CA ILE A 48 -2.49 -4.76 15.28
C ILE A 48 -3.70 -4.95 16.18
N ARG A 49 -3.53 -4.73 17.50
CA ARG A 49 -4.62 -4.81 18.47
C ARG A 49 -5.55 -3.60 18.31
N PRO A 50 -6.79 -3.77 17.88
CA PRO A 50 -7.78 -2.69 17.91
C PRO A 50 -8.36 -2.51 19.31
N ILE A 51 -9.18 -1.50 19.50
CA ILE A 51 -10.05 -1.37 20.66
C ILE A 51 -11.21 -2.34 20.46
N ILE A 52 -11.29 -3.37 21.30
CA ILE A 52 -12.27 -4.47 21.16
C ILE A 52 -13.66 -4.05 21.60
N ASP A 53 -13.74 -3.17 22.59
CA ASP A 53 -14.98 -2.60 23.14
C ASP A 53 -15.45 -1.46 22.23
N ASP A 54 -16.56 -1.66 21.55
CA ASP A 54 -17.06 -0.73 20.53
C ASP A 54 -17.47 0.63 21.14
N ASP A 55 -18.03 0.65 22.35
CA ASP A 55 -18.39 1.91 23.03
C ASP A 55 -17.14 2.72 23.36
N LYS A 56 -16.07 2.06 23.79
CA LYS A 56 -14.78 2.72 24.02
C LYS A 56 -14.12 3.18 22.72
N ALA A 57 -14.29 2.46 21.61
CA ALA A 57 -13.80 2.87 20.30
C ALA A 57 -14.51 4.16 19.86
N ILE A 58 -15.83 4.18 19.93
CA ILE A 58 -16.67 5.34 19.58
C ILE A 58 -16.32 6.54 20.47
N ALA A 59 -16.19 6.33 21.77
CA ALA A 59 -15.80 7.40 22.71
C ALA A 59 -14.41 8.01 22.40
N LYS A 60 -13.54 7.28 21.70
CA LYS A 60 -12.24 7.77 21.21
C LYS A 60 -12.27 8.33 19.81
N GLY A 61 -13.44 8.41 19.16
CA GLY A 61 -13.59 8.94 17.81
C GLY A 61 -13.14 7.97 16.71
N VAL A 62 -12.99 6.67 17.03
CA VAL A 62 -12.72 5.64 16.02
C VAL A 62 -13.94 4.71 15.84
N GLY A 63 -14.05 4.10 14.66
CA GLY A 63 -15.17 3.21 14.35
C GLY A 63 -15.14 1.92 15.18
N PRO A 64 -16.31 1.29 15.41
CA PRO A 64 -16.40 -0.04 15.98
C PRO A 64 -15.81 -1.09 15.03
N LEU A 65 -15.62 -2.30 15.54
CA LEU A 65 -15.26 -3.45 14.71
C LEU A 65 -16.53 -4.01 14.03
N GLU A 66 -16.60 -3.88 12.71
CA GLU A 66 -17.71 -4.38 11.91
C GLU A 66 -17.57 -5.88 11.69
N GLU A 67 -18.59 -6.66 12.03
CA GLU A 67 -18.57 -8.12 11.90
C GLU A 67 -18.30 -8.56 10.45
N LYS A 68 -18.90 -7.85 9.48
CA LYS A 68 -18.65 -8.11 8.06
C LYS A 68 -17.17 -7.94 7.67
N ALA A 69 -16.48 -6.93 8.21
CA ALA A 69 -15.08 -6.72 7.96
C ALA A 69 -14.22 -7.83 8.57
N LEU A 70 -14.58 -8.27 9.78
CA LEU A 70 -13.91 -9.38 10.46
C LEU A 70 -14.11 -10.72 9.73
N GLU A 71 -15.29 -10.97 9.17
CA GLU A 71 -15.57 -12.16 8.34
C GLU A 71 -14.71 -12.16 7.07
N ILE A 72 -14.66 -11.05 6.33
CA ILE A 72 -13.87 -10.92 5.11
C ILE A 72 -12.39 -11.18 5.39
N THR A 73 -11.85 -10.57 6.43
CA THR A 73 -10.44 -10.68 6.82
C THR A 73 -10.14 -11.97 7.62
N ARG A 74 -11.14 -12.79 7.90
CA ARG A 74 -11.05 -14.03 8.72
C ARG A 74 -10.46 -13.79 10.10
N LYS A 75 -10.74 -12.63 10.68
CA LYS A 75 -10.27 -12.25 12.03
C LYS A 75 -11.39 -12.35 13.04
N ASN A 76 -11.02 -12.50 14.31
CA ASN A 76 -11.96 -12.50 15.40
C ASN A 76 -11.46 -11.62 16.57
N ARG A 77 -12.39 -11.10 17.37
CA ARG A 77 -12.10 -10.19 18.47
C ARG A 77 -11.18 -10.80 19.52
N THR A 78 -11.30 -12.11 19.77
CA THR A 78 -10.52 -12.82 20.80
C THR A 78 -9.03 -12.86 20.45
N ASP A 79 -8.69 -13.14 19.20
CA ASP A 79 -7.31 -13.18 18.75
C ASP A 79 -6.73 -11.78 18.57
N LEU A 80 -7.54 -10.87 18.00
CA LEU A 80 -7.15 -9.46 17.90
C LEU A 80 -6.84 -8.82 19.28
N ALA A 81 -7.55 -9.24 20.34
CA ALA A 81 -7.26 -8.77 21.70
C ALA A 81 -5.85 -9.15 22.21
N LYS A 82 -5.25 -10.22 21.66
CA LYS A 82 -3.90 -10.69 21.99
C LYS A 82 -2.81 -10.08 21.09
N ALA A 83 -3.20 -9.44 19.99
CA ALA A 83 -2.28 -8.84 19.04
C ALA A 83 -1.42 -7.72 19.70
N PRO A 84 -0.27 -7.37 19.12
CA PRO A 84 0.57 -6.30 19.63
C PRO A 84 -0.13 -4.94 19.59
N LEU A 85 0.21 -4.07 20.54
CA LEU A 85 -0.36 -2.72 20.63
C LEU A 85 -0.04 -1.88 19.37
N PRO A 86 -0.96 -1.02 18.90
CA PRO A 86 -0.77 -0.19 17.69
C PRO A 86 0.53 0.60 17.74
N LYS A 87 0.82 1.27 18.85
CA LYS A 87 2.07 2.04 19.05
C LYS A 87 3.33 1.20 18.82
N THR A 88 3.33 -0.06 19.29
CA THR A 88 4.47 -0.97 19.15
C THR A 88 4.66 -1.40 17.69
N VAL A 89 3.56 -1.77 17.01
CA VAL A 89 3.60 -2.16 15.60
C VAL A 89 4.02 -0.98 14.75
N TRP A 90 3.42 0.19 14.99
CA TRP A 90 3.72 1.40 14.23
C TRP A 90 5.18 1.82 14.34
N LYS A 91 5.75 1.77 15.53
CA LYS A 91 7.18 2.04 15.72
C LYS A 91 8.05 1.08 14.91
N LYS A 92 7.72 -0.22 14.88
CA LYS A 92 8.45 -1.22 14.08
C LYS A 92 8.28 -0.97 12.59
N PHE A 93 7.08 -0.60 12.14
CA PHE A 93 6.81 -0.27 10.75
C PHE A 93 7.56 1.00 10.32
N ALA A 94 7.58 2.03 11.15
CA ALA A 94 8.38 3.23 10.88
C ALA A 94 9.88 2.92 10.76
N GLN A 95 10.41 2.07 11.64
CA GLN A 95 11.80 1.60 11.55
C GLN A 95 12.05 0.77 10.29
N TYR A 96 11.07 -0.05 9.88
CA TYR A 96 11.13 -0.79 8.63
C TYR A 96 11.19 0.15 7.43
N CYS A 97 10.31 1.13 7.31
CA CYS A 97 10.34 2.13 6.24
C CYS A 97 11.66 2.92 6.21
N ASP A 98 12.18 3.30 7.39
CA ASP A 98 13.43 4.05 7.51
C ASP A 98 14.67 3.27 7.01
N LYS A 99 14.67 1.94 7.01
CA LYS A 99 15.76 1.14 6.41
C LYS A 99 15.94 1.44 4.93
N PHE A 100 14.85 1.75 4.22
CA PHE A 100 14.83 2.01 2.79
C PHE A 100 14.92 3.51 2.44
N ASN A 101 15.04 4.38 3.44
CA ASN A 101 15.32 5.80 3.27
C ASN A 101 16.84 6.05 3.34
N PHE A 102 17.52 5.92 2.21
CA PHE A 102 18.99 5.91 2.19
C PHE A 102 19.65 7.25 2.55
N LYS A 103 18.96 8.40 2.41
CA LYS A 103 19.48 9.73 2.78
C LYS A 103 18.82 10.31 4.04
N LYS A 104 17.90 9.58 4.66
CA LYS A 104 17.16 10.01 5.86
C LYS A 104 16.45 11.36 5.71
N THR A 105 15.97 11.65 4.52
CA THR A 105 15.17 12.85 4.23
C THR A 105 13.82 12.46 3.65
N SER A 106 12.80 13.30 3.80
CA SER A 106 11.45 13.04 3.25
C SER A 106 11.47 12.80 1.74
N TYR A 107 12.32 13.52 1.01
CA TYR A 107 12.49 13.37 -0.44
C TYR A 107 13.11 12.03 -0.87
N HIS A 108 13.89 11.39 0.00
CA HIS A 108 14.54 10.11 -0.28
C HIS A 108 13.88 8.95 0.46
N ALA A 109 12.79 9.23 1.16
CA ALA A 109 11.93 8.19 1.69
C ALA A 109 11.42 7.28 0.55
N PRO A 110 11.15 5.99 0.83
CA PRO A 110 10.64 5.06 -0.17
C PRO A 110 9.32 5.57 -0.78
N GLU A 111 9.05 5.18 -2.01
CA GLU A 111 7.76 5.45 -2.63
C GLU A 111 6.71 4.48 -2.07
N ALA A 112 5.57 5.01 -1.65
CA ALA A 112 4.42 4.21 -1.25
C ALA A 112 3.82 3.55 -2.48
N ALA A 113 3.50 2.27 -2.40
CA ALA A 113 2.76 1.56 -3.44
C ALA A 113 1.75 0.61 -2.82
N GLY A 114 0.65 0.33 -3.53
CA GLY A 114 -0.38 -0.59 -3.09
C GLY A 114 -1.58 -0.58 -4.01
N PHE A 115 -2.65 -1.19 -3.58
CA PHE A 115 -3.89 -1.29 -4.35
C PHE A 115 -4.94 -0.35 -3.78
N ASN A 116 -5.35 0.68 -4.53
CA ASN A 116 -6.23 1.77 -4.06
C ASN A 116 -5.69 2.53 -2.83
N ILE A 117 -4.38 2.58 -2.68
CA ILE A 117 -3.73 3.10 -1.46
C ILE A 117 -4.01 4.58 -1.22
N ASN A 118 -4.14 5.38 -2.28
CA ASN A 118 -4.29 6.82 -2.14
C ASN A 118 -5.60 7.20 -1.42
N ASN A 119 -6.66 6.40 -1.61
CA ASN A 119 -7.97 6.66 -1.02
C ASN A 119 -8.20 5.90 0.29
N PHE A 120 -7.37 4.93 0.63
CA PHE A 120 -7.57 4.09 1.80
C PHE A 120 -6.35 4.04 2.71
N ASP A 121 -5.31 3.32 2.33
CA ASP A 121 -4.17 3.01 3.21
C ASP A 121 -3.35 4.25 3.58
N MET A 122 -3.15 5.18 2.64
CA MET A 122 -2.43 6.44 2.93
C MET A 122 -3.18 7.33 3.91
N VAL A 123 -4.52 7.27 3.93
CA VAL A 123 -5.33 7.96 4.95
C VAL A 123 -5.07 7.36 6.33
N ILE A 124 -5.01 6.03 6.42
CA ILE A 124 -4.67 5.33 7.66
C ILE A 124 -3.23 5.64 8.09
N VAL A 125 -2.27 5.63 7.16
CA VAL A 125 -0.87 6.01 7.43
C VAL A 125 -0.79 7.41 8.02
N GLN A 126 -1.50 8.38 7.47
CA GLN A 126 -1.51 9.74 7.98
C GLN A 126 -2.05 9.78 9.44
N ARG A 127 -3.18 9.13 9.71
CA ARG A 127 -3.78 9.03 11.05
C ARG A 127 -2.83 8.36 12.06
N MET A 128 -2.20 7.27 11.66
CA MET A 128 -1.23 6.56 12.52
C MET A 128 0.02 7.40 12.79
N CYS A 129 0.45 8.22 11.81
CA CYS A 129 1.54 9.18 12.01
C CYS A 129 1.12 10.33 12.93
N GLU A 130 -0.11 10.82 12.86
CA GLU A 130 -0.64 11.84 13.78
C GLU A 130 -0.67 11.33 15.21
N GLU A 131 -1.02 10.07 15.42
CA GLU A 131 -1.10 9.49 16.76
C GLU A 131 0.25 9.02 17.32
N TYR A 132 1.13 8.46 16.50
CA TYR A 132 2.37 7.80 16.95
C TYR A 132 3.65 8.35 16.32
N GLY A 133 3.56 9.28 15.36
CA GLY A 133 4.67 9.78 14.56
C GLY A 133 5.15 8.78 13.49
N PRO A 134 6.11 9.13 12.64
CA PRO A 134 6.72 10.46 12.53
C PRO A 134 5.94 11.40 11.60
N LEU A 135 5.85 12.66 11.98
CA LEU A 135 5.28 13.74 11.17
C LEU A 135 6.36 14.75 10.72
N ASP A 136 6.14 15.38 9.58
CA ASP A 136 6.87 16.57 9.19
C ASP A 136 6.41 17.76 10.04
N ALA A 137 7.33 18.35 10.79
CA ALA A 137 7.00 19.41 11.74
C ALA A 137 6.43 20.69 11.11
N LYS A 138 6.68 20.90 9.80
CA LYS A 138 6.22 22.11 9.09
C LYS A 138 4.87 21.88 8.40
N ARG A 139 4.64 20.66 7.88
CA ARG A 139 3.48 20.34 7.05
C ARG A 139 2.42 19.52 7.78
N GLY A 140 2.77 18.88 8.90
CA GLY A 140 1.89 17.94 9.59
C GLY A 140 1.63 16.64 8.82
N GLU A 141 2.41 16.39 7.76
CA GLU A 141 2.26 15.22 6.90
C GLU A 141 3.14 14.05 7.38
N GLN A 142 2.74 12.83 7.04
CA GLN A 142 3.52 11.63 7.30
C GLN A 142 4.96 11.72 6.72
N LYS A 143 5.93 11.10 7.39
CA LYS A 143 7.35 11.09 6.97
C LYS A 143 7.88 9.71 6.58
N LEU A 144 7.03 8.69 6.53
CA LEU A 144 7.45 7.33 6.21
C LEU A 144 7.76 7.16 4.72
N PHE A 145 6.96 7.83 3.90
CA PHE A 145 6.99 7.73 2.44
C PHE A 145 7.30 9.06 1.78
N ASN A 146 7.72 8.98 0.52
CA ASN A 146 7.92 10.15 -0.31
C ASN A 146 6.65 11.01 -0.38
N PRO A 147 6.73 12.33 -0.13
CA PRO A 147 5.53 13.16 -0.08
C PRO A 147 4.96 13.53 -1.45
N ILE A 148 5.66 13.21 -2.55
CA ILE A 148 5.26 13.64 -3.89
C ILE A 148 4.75 12.46 -4.72
N PHE A 149 5.41 11.30 -4.61
CA PHE A 149 5.16 10.16 -5.47
C PHE A 149 4.64 8.97 -4.66
N SER A 150 3.53 8.44 -5.13
CA SER A 150 2.97 7.14 -4.75
C SER A 150 2.57 6.38 -6.00
N ILE A 151 2.50 5.07 -5.91
CA ILE A 151 2.09 4.20 -7.00
C ILE A 151 0.82 3.47 -6.58
N ASP A 152 -0.33 4.00 -7.01
CA ASP A 152 -1.59 3.30 -6.85
C ASP A 152 -1.79 2.34 -8.03
N LEU A 153 -1.64 1.04 -7.75
CA LEU A 153 -1.68 0.02 -8.79
C LEU A 153 -3.04 -0.06 -9.49
N MET A 154 -4.14 0.17 -8.78
CA MET A 154 -5.47 0.18 -9.38
C MET A 154 -5.57 1.27 -10.46
N GLN A 155 -5.04 2.47 -10.21
CA GLN A 155 -5.00 3.57 -11.18
C GLN A 155 -4.09 3.23 -12.37
N HIS A 156 -2.94 2.61 -12.12
CA HIS A 156 -2.05 2.16 -13.19
C HIS A 156 -2.71 1.14 -14.09
N ILE A 157 -3.39 0.14 -13.55
CA ILE A 157 -4.10 -0.88 -14.32
C ILE A 157 -5.24 -0.23 -15.10
N TYR A 158 -5.99 0.68 -14.48
CA TYR A 158 -7.04 1.43 -15.19
C TYR A 158 -6.48 2.12 -16.44
N CYS A 159 -5.38 2.85 -16.36
CA CYS A 159 -4.78 3.53 -17.52
C CYS A 159 -4.39 2.58 -18.66
N TRP A 160 -4.03 1.32 -18.36
CA TRP A 160 -3.68 0.33 -19.37
C TRP A 160 -4.89 -0.38 -20.01
N PHE A 161 -5.98 -0.48 -19.28
CA PHE A 161 -7.14 -1.29 -19.66
C PHE A 161 -8.45 -0.49 -19.73
N GLU A 162 -8.40 0.85 -19.70
CA GLU A 162 -9.59 1.71 -19.65
C GLU A 162 -10.52 1.51 -20.85
N ASN A 163 -9.97 1.14 -22.01
CA ASN A 163 -10.70 0.87 -23.25
C ASN A 163 -10.81 -0.64 -23.56
N ASN A 164 -10.42 -1.53 -22.64
CA ASN A 164 -10.52 -2.98 -22.85
C ASN A 164 -11.86 -3.50 -22.32
N GLN A 165 -12.76 -3.89 -23.24
CA GLN A 165 -14.08 -4.40 -22.90
C GLN A 165 -14.08 -5.74 -22.15
N ASP A 166 -12.97 -6.48 -22.16
CA ASP A 166 -12.83 -7.75 -21.44
C ASP A 166 -12.59 -7.55 -19.93
N VAL A 167 -12.09 -6.38 -19.53
CA VAL A 167 -11.90 -6.03 -18.12
C VAL A 167 -13.19 -5.46 -17.55
N LYS A 168 -13.87 -6.22 -16.68
CA LYS A 168 -15.17 -5.85 -16.10
C LYS A 168 -15.07 -5.19 -14.73
N SER A 169 -13.93 -5.29 -14.06
CA SER A 169 -13.67 -4.71 -12.74
C SER A 169 -12.18 -4.45 -12.55
N TYR A 170 -11.88 -3.44 -11.75
CA TYR A 170 -10.50 -3.12 -11.33
C TYR A 170 -10.23 -3.51 -9.88
N GLY A 171 -11.09 -4.32 -9.25
CA GLY A 171 -10.85 -4.88 -7.91
C GLY A 171 -9.78 -5.98 -7.95
N LEU A 172 -8.97 -6.10 -6.89
CA LEU A 172 -7.84 -7.04 -6.84
C LEU A 172 -8.28 -8.50 -7.05
N ASP A 173 -9.43 -8.90 -6.50
CA ASP A 173 -9.96 -10.26 -6.68
C ASP A 173 -10.32 -10.59 -8.13
N TYR A 174 -10.93 -9.63 -8.83
CA TYR A 174 -11.21 -9.79 -10.25
C TYR A 174 -9.91 -9.85 -11.06
N LEU A 175 -8.94 -9.01 -10.74
CA LEU A 175 -7.67 -8.97 -11.45
C LEU A 175 -6.82 -10.22 -11.20
N ARG A 176 -6.94 -10.87 -10.03
CA ARG A 176 -6.34 -12.19 -9.80
C ARG A 176 -6.84 -13.20 -10.83
N ASP A 177 -8.16 -13.27 -11.04
CA ASP A 177 -8.76 -14.15 -12.06
C ASP A 177 -8.29 -13.78 -13.46
N TYR A 178 -8.40 -12.51 -13.79
CA TYR A 178 -8.06 -12.00 -15.12
C TYR A 178 -6.58 -12.27 -15.48
N PHE A 179 -5.67 -12.17 -14.50
CA PHE A 179 -4.24 -12.46 -14.70
C PHE A 179 -3.86 -13.92 -14.43
N GLY A 180 -4.82 -14.81 -14.13
CA GLY A 180 -4.58 -16.23 -13.84
C GLY A 180 -3.76 -16.45 -12.57
N MET A 181 -3.94 -15.63 -11.55
CA MET A 181 -3.25 -15.74 -10.26
C MET A 181 -4.06 -16.62 -9.28
N PRO A 182 -3.39 -17.41 -8.42
CA PRO A 182 -4.09 -18.19 -7.41
C PRO A 182 -4.80 -17.27 -6.40
N LYS A 183 -5.97 -17.74 -5.89
CA LYS A 183 -6.75 -17.01 -4.88
C LYS A 183 -6.59 -17.56 -3.46
N ASP A 184 -5.68 -18.48 -3.27
CA ASP A 184 -5.43 -19.06 -1.96
C ASP A 184 -4.97 -17.96 -0.99
N ASN A 185 -5.65 -17.85 0.15
CA ASN A 185 -5.39 -16.83 1.17
C ASN A 185 -5.65 -15.36 0.75
N ALA A 186 -6.51 -15.09 -0.23
CA ALA A 186 -7.05 -13.75 -0.44
C ALA A 186 -7.63 -13.18 0.88
N HIS A 187 -7.52 -11.85 1.08
CA HIS A 187 -7.87 -11.15 2.32
C HIS A 187 -6.98 -11.50 3.53
N ASP A 188 -5.73 -11.86 3.26
CA ASP A 188 -4.63 -11.76 4.20
C ASP A 188 -3.70 -10.65 3.69
N ALA A 189 -3.44 -9.62 4.47
CA ALA A 189 -2.66 -8.46 4.03
C ALA A 189 -1.31 -8.86 3.40
N LEU A 190 -0.63 -9.88 3.93
CA LEU A 190 0.65 -10.31 3.35
C LEU A 190 0.48 -10.96 1.98
N GLN A 191 -0.59 -11.73 1.75
CA GLN A 191 -0.86 -12.32 0.45
C GLN A 191 -1.26 -11.24 -0.56
N ASP A 192 -2.11 -10.31 -0.14
CA ASP A 192 -2.58 -9.20 -0.99
C ASP A 192 -1.41 -8.29 -1.40
N VAL A 193 -0.47 -8.02 -0.48
CA VAL A 193 0.78 -7.29 -0.76
C VAL A 193 1.69 -8.07 -1.72
N LYS A 194 1.81 -9.40 -1.58
CA LYS A 194 2.61 -10.24 -2.51
C LYS A 194 2.04 -10.18 -3.94
N ASP A 195 0.72 -10.31 -4.06
CA ASP A 195 0.05 -10.27 -5.35
C ASP A 195 0.18 -8.91 -6.00
N THR A 196 -0.08 -7.85 -5.23
CA THR A 196 0.10 -6.46 -5.67
C THR A 196 1.55 -6.18 -6.10
N ALA A 197 2.54 -6.62 -5.31
CA ALA A 197 3.95 -6.46 -5.64
C ALA A 197 4.34 -7.20 -6.93
N ASN A 198 3.83 -8.42 -7.13
CA ASN A 198 4.08 -9.21 -8.34
C ASN A 198 3.48 -8.54 -9.59
N ILE A 199 2.26 -8.03 -9.51
CA ILE A 199 1.62 -7.30 -10.60
C ILE A 199 2.41 -6.03 -10.88
N LEU A 200 2.73 -5.23 -9.86
CA LEU A 200 3.48 -3.99 -9.99
C LEU A 200 4.85 -4.20 -10.67
N ILE A 201 5.60 -5.20 -10.22
CA ILE A 201 6.91 -5.55 -10.81
C ILE A 201 6.77 -5.86 -12.31
N LYS A 202 5.75 -6.64 -12.69
CA LYS A 202 5.51 -6.98 -14.10
C LYS A 202 5.17 -5.74 -14.93
N PHE A 203 4.26 -4.89 -14.43
CA PHE A 203 3.89 -3.63 -15.11
C PHE A 203 5.08 -2.69 -15.25
N LEU A 204 5.86 -2.48 -14.19
CA LEU A 204 7.04 -1.62 -14.25
C LEU A 204 8.12 -2.17 -15.22
N LYS A 205 8.32 -3.49 -15.25
CA LYS A 205 9.24 -4.13 -16.24
C LYS A 205 8.75 -3.90 -17.67
N MET A 206 7.46 -4.07 -17.92
CA MET A 206 6.84 -3.83 -19.22
C MET A 206 6.99 -2.36 -19.64
N GLN A 207 6.60 -1.41 -18.79
CA GLN A 207 6.75 0.02 -19.05
C GLN A 207 8.19 0.40 -19.37
N ARG A 208 9.16 -0.09 -18.59
CA ARG A 208 10.59 0.18 -18.84
C ARG A 208 11.09 -0.42 -20.15
N SER A 209 10.52 -1.53 -20.59
CA SER A 209 10.86 -2.13 -21.89
C SER A 209 10.31 -1.31 -23.07
N LEU A 210 9.12 -0.74 -22.91
CA LEU A 210 8.50 0.14 -23.91
C LEU A 210 9.24 1.46 -24.02
N ILE A 211 9.56 2.11 -22.91
CA ILE A 211 10.31 3.40 -22.88
C ILE A 211 11.62 3.33 -23.66
N LYS A 212 12.29 2.16 -23.67
CA LYS A 212 13.52 1.96 -24.46
C LYS A 212 13.29 1.98 -25.98
N LYS A 213 12.06 1.79 -26.43
CA LYS A 213 11.68 1.72 -27.84
C LYS A 213 11.01 2.99 -28.34
N ILE A 214 10.63 3.89 -27.44
CA ILE A 214 9.90 5.11 -27.75
C ILE A 214 10.82 6.32 -27.53
N THR A 215 10.86 7.21 -28.51
CA THR A 215 11.56 8.50 -28.38
C THR A 215 10.57 9.56 -27.95
N PHE A 216 10.64 9.95 -26.67
CA PHE A 216 9.77 11.00 -26.13
C PHE A 216 10.29 12.43 -26.37
N GLU A 217 11.59 12.57 -26.74
CA GLU A 217 12.19 13.88 -26.96
C GLU A 217 11.48 14.59 -28.12
N LYS A 218 10.92 15.76 -27.82
CA LYS A 218 10.17 16.59 -28.79
C LYS A 218 8.92 15.92 -29.43
N ALA A 219 8.49 14.75 -28.96
CA ALA A 219 7.35 14.04 -29.52
C ALA A 219 6.08 14.91 -29.56
N PHE A 220 5.81 15.66 -28.50
CA PHE A 220 4.64 16.53 -28.43
C PHE A 220 4.80 17.85 -29.19
N ALA A 221 6.02 18.31 -29.45
CA ALA A 221 6.27 19.52 -30.22
C ALA A 221 6.08 19.31 -31.72
N ASN A 222 6.35 18.10 -32.22
CA ASN A 222 6.26 17.76 -33.64
C ASN A 222 4.93 17.09 -34.02
N GLY A 223 4.01 16.88 -33.09
CA GLY A 223 2.69 16.29 -33.33
C GLY A 223 2.69 14.80 -33.65
N GLU A 224 3.82 14.11 -33.53
CA GLU A 224 3.92 12.67 -33.86
C GLU A 224 4.60 11.93 -32.72
N LEU A 225 3.87 11.01 -32.11
CA LEU A 225 4.40 10.00 -31.20
C LEU A 225 4.53 8.69 -31.97
N TYR A 226 5.74 8.32 -32.35
CA TYR A 226 6.01 7.03 -32.98
C TYR A 226 6.16 5.95 -31.90
N VAL A 227 5.33 4.92 -31.97
CA VAL A 227 5.36 3.74 -31.10
C VAL A 227 5.90 2.54 -31.89
#